data_5e052602363a984cb4cd865fb3253507
#
_entry.id   5e052602363a984cb4cd865fb3253507
#
_cell.length_a   1.000
_cell.length_b   1.000
_cell.length_c   1.000
_cell.angle_alpha   90.00
_cell.angle_beta   90.00
_cell.angle_gamma   90.00
#
_symmetry.space_group_name_H-M   'P 1'
#
loop_
_entity.id
_entity.type
_entity.pdbx_description
1 polymer ?
#
loop_
_entity_poly.entity_id
_entity_poly.type
_entity_poly.pdbx_seq_one_letter_code
_entity_poly.pdbx_strand_id
1 'polypeptide(L)'
;MGCFENIMMNHNEKKIIGLCRRLNRKCSLTCNTDVTALCELAYRLYVSGDKKNALHVCECTHMGIPKKINYNVWDFILWIWGLEAYIYDEEGRKEDKDFRITRMRKVWSTPKRSDENEKEAWAFVQKIMKRESFASVCKTEEIKQAADAGDKRLEKKYCFIALYGMIGYGVTGFYPDLEKNKAKLNEMIGEYMMRLRSM
;
A
#
# COMPACT_ATOMS: atom_id res chain seq x y z
N MET A 1 24.91 2.95 -4.00
CA MET A 1 24.82 1.73 -4.85
C MET A 1 24.81 0.55 -3.89
N GLY A 2 23.86 -0.28 -3.79
CA GLY A 2 23.91 -1.44 -2.91
C GLY A 2 22.59 -1.95 -2.34
N CYS A 3 21.49 -1.21 -2.47
CA CYS A 3 20.26 -1.54 -1.74
C CYS A 3 19.32 -2.49 -2.47
N PHE A 4 19.45 -2.64 -3.77
CA PHE A 4 18.58 -3.50 -4.56
C PHE A 4 19.26 -4.82 -4.99
N GLU A 5 20.52 -5.03 -4.58
CA GLU A 5 21.32 -6.19 -5.07
C GLU A 5 20.98 -7.50 -4.37
N ASN A 6 20.36 -7.45 -3.18
CA ASN A 6 20.05 -8.65 -2.39
C ASN A 6 18.60 -9.17 -2.55
N ILE A 7 17.78 -8.54 -3.37
CA ILE A 7 16.46 -9.06 -3.67
C ILE A 7 16.60 -10.01 -4.83
N MET A 8 16.36 -11.32 -4.61
CA MET A 8 16.27 -12.29 -5.71
C MET A 8 15.16 -11.86 -6.67
N MET A 9 15.58 -11.26 -7.80
CA MET A 9 14.71 -10.50 -8.68
C MET A 9 14.21 -11.34 -9.84
N ASN A 10 12.89 -11.45 -9.94
CA ASN A 10 12.25 -11.89 -11.16
C ASN A 10 12.22 -10.75 -12.22
N HIS A 11 11.71 -11.04 -13.42
CA HIS A 11 11.65 -10.07 -14.53
C HIS A 11 10.88 -8.77 -14.16
N ASN A 12 9.83 -8.89 -13.35
CA ASN A 12 9.02 -7.74 -12.91
C ASN A 12 9.78 -6.84 -11.93
N GLU A 13 10.57 -7.42 -11.04
CA GLU A 13 11.39 -6.67 -10.08
C GLU A 13 12.46 -5.84 -10.78
N LYS A 14 13.08 -6.35 -11.84
CA LYS A 14 14.02 -5.57 -12.67
C LYS A 14 13.34 -4.36 -13.32
N LYS A 15 12.08 -4.52 -13.77
CA LYS A 15 11.27 -3.43 -14.33
C LYS A 15 10.96 -2.37 -13.26
N ILE A 16 10.60 -2.79 -12.04
CA ILE A 16 10.30 -1.92 -10.90
C ILE A 16 11.54 -1.11 -10.50
N ILE A 17 12.71 -1.73 -10.44
CA ILE A 17 13.96 -1.03 -10.15
C ILE A 17 14.29 -0.01 -11.24
N GLY A 18 14.03 -0.34 -12.50
CA GLY A 18 14.14 0.62 -13.59
C GLY A 18 13.22 1.83 -13.41
N LEU A 19 12.00 1.61 -12.90
CA LEU A 19 11.06 2.67 -12.54
C LEU A 19 11.59 3.53 -11.40
N CYS A 20 12.06 2.94 -10.32
CA CYS A 20 12.63 3.68 -9.18
C CYS A 20 13.87 4.50 -9.58
N ARG A 21 14.74 3.95 -10.42
CA ARG A 21 15.89 4.70 -10.97
C ARG A 21 15.45 5.88 -11.83
N ARG A 22 14.36 5.76 -12.58
CA ARG A 22 13.78 6.89 -13.35
C ARG A 22 13.19 7.94 -12.45
N LEU A 23 12.45 7.55 -11.40
CA LEU A 23 11.89 8.48 -10.41
C LEU A 23 12.96 9.28 -9.69
N ASN A 24 14.07 8.65 -9.31
CA ASN A 24 15.25 9.33 -8.73
C ASN A 24 15.84 10.41 -9.65
N ARG A 25 15.59 10.31 -10.98
CA ARG A 25 16.00 11.32 -11.96
C ARG A 25 14.90 12.37 -12.23
N LYS A 26 13.92 12.52 -11.34
CA LYS A 26 12.77 13.44 -11.49
C LYS A 26 11.88 13.15 -12.71
N CYS A 27 11.81 11.90 -13.14
CA CYS A 27 10.87 11.49 -14.20
C CYS A 27 9.48 11.32 -13.61
N SER A 28 8.46 11.83 -14.28
CA SER A 28 7.06 11.58 -13.94
C SER A 28 6.67 10.14 -14.22
N LEU A 29 5.75 9.59 -13.43
CA LEU A 29 5.10 8.32 -13.73
C LEU A 29 4.29 8.46 -15.03
N THR A 30 4.44 7.49 -15.91
CA THR A 30 3.85 7.56 -17.24
C THR A 30 2.51 6.84 -17.35
N CYS A 31 2.24 5.91 -16.44
CA CYS A 31 0.98 5.15 -16.46
C CYS A 31 0.59 4.62 -15.08
N ASN A 32 -0.66 4.19 -14.97
CA ASN A 32 -1.22 3.65 -13.75
C ASN A 32 -0.54 2.34 -13.29
N THR A 33 -0.02 1.55 -14.23
CA THR A 33 0.73 0.32 -13.95
C THR A 33 1.99 0.61 -13.13
N ASP A 34 2.60 1.78 -13.33
CA ASP A 34 3.78 2.19 -12.56
C ASP A 34 3.43 2.39 -11.08
N VAL A 35 2.25 2.95 -10.77
CA VAL A 35 1.79 3.16 -9.38
C VAL A 35 1.57 1.83 -8.67
N THR A 36 0.93 0.86 -9.34
CA THR A 36 0.70 -0.47 -8.75
C THR A 36 2.01 -1.21 -8.49
N ALA A 37 2.96 -1.11 -9.42
CA ALA A 37 4.27 -1.72 -9.29
C ALA A 37 5.10 -1.10 -8.15
N LEU A 38 5.01 0.23 -7.97
CA LEU A 38 5.68 0.93 -6.87
C LEU A 38 5.05 0.60 -5.51
N CYS A 39 3.73 0.46 -5.43
CA CYS A 39 3.05 0.01 -4.23
C CYS A 39 3.55 -1.38 -3.82
N GLU A 40 3.57 -2.33 -4.75
CA GLU A 40 4.07 -3.67 -4.51
C GLU A 40 5.53 -3.66 -4.03
N LEU A 41 6.40 -2.88 -4.68
CA LEU A 41 7.80 -2.75 -4.28
C LEU A 41 7.94 -2.17 -2.87
N ALA A 42 7.23 -1.09 -2.54
CA ALA A 42 7.29 -0.47 -1.23
C ALA A 42 6.94 -1.47 -0.12
N TYR A 43 5.86 -2.23 -0.29
CA TYR A 43 5.47 -3.26 0.68
C TYR A 43 6.45 -4.43 0.74
N ARG A 44 7.01 -4.87 -0.38
CA ARG A 44 8.04 -5.93 -0.40
C ARG A 44 9.31 -5.49 0.35
N LEU A 45 9.77 -4.28 0.13
CA LEU A 45 10.91 -3.70 0.85
C LEU A 45 10.62 -3.60 2.35
N TYR A 46 9.43 -3.13 2.71
CA TYR A 46 9.02 -3.07 4.10
C TYR A 46 8.99 -4.45 4.77
N VAL A 47 8.40 -5.45 4.14
CA VAL A 47 8.35 -6.84 4.63
C VAL A 47 9.75 -7.43 4.79
N SER A 48 10.67 -7.12 3.88
CA SER A 48 12.08 -7.58 3.98
C SER A 48 12.90 -6.86 5.05
N GLY A 49 12.32 -5.85 5.73
CA GLY A 49 12.97 -5.06 6.77
C GLY A 49 13.68 -3.81 6.24
N ASP A 50 13.65 -3.55 4.95
CA ASP A 50 14.28 -2.37 4.34
C ASP A 50 13.33 -1.16 4.37
N LYS A 51 13.06 -0.67 5.59
CA LYS A 51 12.16 0.47 5.82
C LYS A 51 12.63 1.74 5.10
N LYS A 52 13.93 1.97 5.06
CA LYS A 52 14.51 3.16 4.41
C LYS A 52 14.17 3.24 2.94
N ASN A 53 14.33 2.15 2.21
CA ASN A 53 14.01 2.14 0.80
C ASN A 53 12.51 2.01 0.53
N ALA A 54 11.76 1.33 1.41
CA ALA A 54 10.30 1.35 1.35
C ALA A 54 9.77 2.80 1.44
N LEU A 55 10.24 3.56 2.42
CA LEU A 55 9.89 4.98 2.58
C LEU A 55 10.31 5.81 1.37
N HIS A 56 11.53 5.61 0.86
CA HIS A 56 12.01 6.30 -0.33
C HIS A 56 11.14 6.04 -1.57
N VAL A 57 10.67 4.80 -1.77
CA VAL A 57 9.72 4.47 -2.85
C VAL A 57 8.38 5.19 -2.65
N CYS A 58 7.87 5.24 -1.42
CA CYS A 58 6.65 5.97 -1.11
C CYS A 58 6.79 7.47 -1.42
N GLU A 59 7.86 8.10 -0.98
CA GLU A 59 8.14 9.52 -1.21
C GLU A 59 8.30 9.84 -2.70
N CYS A 60 9.05 9.03 -3.43
CA CYS A 60 9.21 9.19 -4.88
C CYS A 60 7.87 9.10 -5.62
N THR A 61 6.96 8.24 -5.16
CA THR A 61 5.64 8.07 -5.77
C THR A 61 4.82 9.35 -5.67
N HIS A 62 4.93 10.09 -4.56
CA HIS A 62 4.21 11.37 -4.42
C HIS A 62 4.56 12.40 -5.48
N MET A 63 5.84 12.48 -5.82
CA MET A 63 6.35 13.44 -6.79
C MET A 63 5.97 13.06 -8.22
N GLY A 64 5.72 11.78 -8.44
CA GLY A 64 5.47 11.20 -9.74
C GLY A 64 4.00 10.93 -10.08
N ILE A 65 3.05 11.20 -9.18
CA ILE A 65 1.62 10.89 -9.41
C ILE A 65 1.13 11.59 -10.69
N PRO A 66 0.58 10.83 -11.66
CA PRO A 66 0.06 11.40 -12.90
C PRO A 66 -1.04 12.43 -12.65
N LYS A 67 -1.13 13.45 -13.49
CA LYS A 67 -2.19 14.47 -13.38
C LYS A 67 -3.60 13.89 -13.58
N LYS A 68 -3.71 12.84 -14.38
CA LYS A 68 -4.94 12.07 -14.58
C LYS A 68 -4.72 10.66 -14.04
N ILE A 69 -5.42 10.31 -12.99
CA ILE A 69 -5.34 9.01 -12.34
C ILE A 69 -6.66 8.28 -12.60
N ASN A 70 -6.53 7.05 -13.09
CA ASN A 70 -7.68 6.15 -13.17
C ASN A 70 -8.12 5.77 -11.74
N TYR A 71 -9.42 5.76 -11.47
CA TYR A 71 -9.99 5.41 -10.17
C TYR A 71 -9.52 4.04 -9.64
N ASN A 72 -9.22 3.08 -10.51
CA ASN A 72 -8.68 1.78 -10.11
C ASN A 72 -7.29 1.83 -9.46
N VAL A 73 -6.63 2.98 -9.48
CA VAL A 73 -5.27 3.17 -8.96
C VAL A 73 -5.27 3.94 -7.64
N TRP A 74 -6.40 4.56 -7.29
CA TRP A 74 -6.51 5.32 -6.05
C TRP A 74 -6.24 4.48 -4.81
N ASP A 75 -6.67 3.24 -4.77
CA ASP A 75 -6.40 2.32 -3.67
C ASP A 75 -4.90 2.13 -3.48
N PHE A 76 -4.16 1.92 -4.56
CA PHE A 76 -2.71 1.76 -4.51
C PHE A 76 -2.00 3.01 -3.99
N ILE A 77 -2.48 4.21 -4.37
CA ILE A 77 -1.95 5.47 -3.86
C ILE A 77 -2.21 5.61 -2.36
N LEU A 78 -3.42 5.30 -1.91
CA LEU A 78 -3.78 5.33 -0.50
C LEU A 78 -3.00 4.29 0.31
N TRP A 79 -2.75 3.11 -0.24
CA TRP A 79 -1.91 2.10 0.40
C TRP A 79 -0.44 2.52 0.50
N ILE A 80 0.11 3.19 -0.52
CA ILE A 80 1.46 3.77 -0.47
C ILE A 80 1.54 4.84 0.63
N TRP A 81 0.59 5.76 0.68
CA TRP A 81 0.56 6.80 1.70
C TRP A 81 0.31 6.22 3.11
N GLY A 82 -0.51 5.18 3.20
CA GLY A 82 -0.73 4.46 4.44
C GLY A 82 0.54 3.79 4.97
N LEU A 83 1.30 3.13 4.10
CA LEU A 83 2.59 2.54 4.45
C LEU A 83 3.59 3.59 4.91
N GLU A 84 3.65 4.73 4.22
CA GLU A 84 4.50 5.86 4.61
C GLU A 84 4.14 6.38 6.01
N ALA A 85 2.84 6.60 6.27
CA ALA A 85 2.37 7.02 7.59
C ALA A 85 2.68 5.98 8.68
N TYR A 86 2.59 4.70 8.35
CA TYR A 86 2.91 3.60 9.24
C TYR A 86 4.39 3.54 9.60
N ILE A 87 5.27 3.71 8.60
CA ILE A 87 6.72 3.76 8.83
C ILE A 87 7.09 4.98 9.69
N TYR A 88 6.50 6.15 9.43
CA TYR A 88 6.71 7.34 10.26
C TYR A 88 6.29 7.11 11.71
N ASP A 89 5.18 6.39 11.95
CA ASP A 89 4.74 6.03 13.30
C ASP A 89 5.76 5.14 14.01
N GLU A 90 6.28 4.13 13.32
CA GLU A 90 7.32 3.25 13.87
C GLU A 90 8.65 3.97 14.15
N GLU A 91 8.95 5.02 13.39
CA GLU A 91 10.14 5.86 13.57
C GLU A 91 9.93 6.99 14.61
N GLY A 92 8.73 7.10 15.19
CA GLY A 92 8.40 8.18 16.13
C GLY A 92 8.23 9.55 15.47
N ARG A 93 8.12 9.64 14.16
CA ARG A 93 7.96 10.85 13.35
C ARG A 93 6.48 11.28 13.30
N LYS A 94 5.97 11.70 14.44
CA LYS A 94 4.54 11.96 14.62
C LYS A 94 4.00 13.05 13.68
N GLU A 95 4.73 14.12 13.49
CA GLU A 95 4.30 15.25 12.64
C GLU A 95 4.17 14.81 11.17
N ASP A 96 5.14 14.04 10.65
CA ASP A 96 5.12 13.51 9.29
C ASP A 96 3.95 12.55 9.10
N LYS A 97 3.71 11.66 10.07
CA LYS A 97 2.55 10.77 10.10
C LYS A 97 1.24 11.55 10.04
N ASP A 98 1.04 12.51 10.94
CA ASP A 98 -0.19 13.29 11.04
C ASP A 98 -0.43 14.12 9.78
N PHE A 99 0.63 14.69 9.20
CA PHE A 99 0.56 15.36 7.91
C PHE A 99 0.08 14.42 6.80
N ARG A 100 0.62 13.21 6.75
CA ARG A 100 0.24 12.22 5.74
C ARG A 100 -1.22 11.77 5.89
N ILE A 101 -1.64 11.45 7.10
CA ILE A 101 -3.02 11.04 7.42
C ILE A 101 -4.00 12.18 7.08
N THR A 102 -3.67 13.41 7.44
CA THR A 102 -4.48 14.58 7.10
C THR A 102 -4.65 14.74 5.60
N ARG A 103 -3.58 14.50 4.84
CA ARG A 103 -3.60 14.55 3.38
C ARG A 103 -4.46 13.45 2.77
N MET A 104 -4.36 12.23 3.29
CA MET A 104 -5.22 11.11 2.90
C MET A 104 -6.69 11.42 3.15
N ARG A 105 -7.02 11.92 4.35
CA ARG A 105 -8.39 12.32 4.72
C ARG A 105 -8.92 13.44 3.82
N LYS A 106 -8.07 14.37 3.44
CA LYS A 106 -8.45 15.48 2.56
C LYS A 106 -8.74 15.00 1.13
N VAL A 107 -7.94 14.11 0.59
CA VAL A 107 -8.24 13.45 -0.69
C VAL A 107 -9.55 12.68 -0.59
N TRP A 108 -9.80 12.09 0.54
CA TRP A 108 -10.96 11.29 0.84
C TRP A 108 -12.25 12.08 1.05
N SER A 109 -12.17 13.27 1.63
CA SER A 109 -13.35 14.07 2.03
C SER A 109 -13.79 15.09 0.98
N THR A 110 -12.96 15.39 0.00
CA THR A 110 -13.23 16.49 -0.94
C THR A 110 -12.87 16.10 -2.36
N PRO A 111 -13.86 15.78 -3.21
CA PRO A 111 -13.63 15.68 -4.65
C PRO A 111 -13.12 17.02 -5.13
N LYS A 112 -11.83 17.08 -5.51
CA LYS A 112 -11.16 18.34 -5.84
C LYS A 112 -11.43 18.85 -7.23
N ARG A 113 -12.13 18.11 -8.08
CA ARG A 113 -12.36 18.46 -9.48
C ARG A 113 -13.82 18.27 -9.87
N SER A 114 -14.27 19.10 -10.75
CA SER A 114 -15.56 19.06 -11.42
C SER A 114 -15.64 18.00 -12.55
N ASP A 115 -14.60 17.19 -12.71
CA ASP A 115 -14.53 16.16 -13.73
C ASP A 115 -15.39 14.96 -13.30
N GLU A 116 -16.32 14.55 -14.15
CA GLU A 116 -17.24 13.42 -13.93
C GLU A 116 -16.48 12.13 -13.60
N ASN A 117 -15.36 11.87 -14.28
CA ASN A 117 -14.52 10.69 -14.03
C ASN A 117 -13.92 10.68 -12.62
N GLU A 118 -13.60 11.84 -12.06
CA GLU A 118 -13.10 11.94 -10.68
C GLU A 118 -14.20 11.80 -9.65
N LYS A 119 -15.42 12.26 -9.94
CA LYS A 119 -16.59 12.03 -9.09
C LYS A 119 -16.95 10.54 -9.04
N GLU A 120 -16.93 9.85 -10.17
CA GLU A 120 -17.16 8.41 -10.24
C GLU A 120 -16.09 7.63 -9.49
N ALA A 121 -14.82 7.97 -9.68
CA ALA A 121 -13.70 7.38 -8.97
C ALA A 121 -13.86 7.54 -7.46
N TRP A 122 -14.22 8.72 -7.02
CA TRP A 122 -14.45 9.05 -5.63
C TRP A 122 -15.64 8.27 -5.05
N ALA A 123 -16.76 8.24 -5.76
CA ALA A 123 -17.93 7.47 -5.35
C ALA A 123 -17.61 5.97 -5.25
N PHE A 124 -16.79 5.45 -6.16
CA PHE A 124 -16.32 4.07 -6.15
C PHE A 124 -15.45 3.77 -4.93
N VAL A 125 -14.47 4.60 -4.65
CA VAL A 125 -13.58 4.46 -3.48
C VAL A 125 -14.38 4.53 -2.18
N GLN A 126 -15.30 5.49 -2.04
CA GLN A 126 -16.19 5.56 -0.88
C GLN A 126 -17.08 4.32 -0.74
N LYS A 127 -17.56 3.76 -1.87
CA LYS A 127 -18.38 2.55 -1.87
C LYS A 127 -17.59 1.32 -1.40
N ILE A 128 -16.35 1.18 -1.82
CA ILE A 128 -15.46 0.11 -1.35
C ILE A 128 -15.27 0.23 0.15
N MET A 129 -14.91 1.39 0.66
CA MET A 129 -14.65 1.59 2.09
C MET A 129 -15.85 1.38 2.98
N LYS A 130 -17.04 1.74 2.52
CA LYS A 130 -18.27 1.47 3.27
C LYS A 130 -18.62 -0.02 3.34
N ARG A 131 -18.05 -0.84 2.46
CA ARG A 131 -18.30 -2.29 2.39
C ARG A 131 -17.21 -3.14 3.03
N GLU A 132 -16.01 -2.61 3.12
CA GLU A 132 -14.89 -3.34 3.69
C GLU A 132 -15.02 -3.41 5.21
N SER A 133 -15.14 -4.62 5.71
CA SER A 133 -15.09 -4.93 7.14
C SER A 133 -13.69 -5.37 7.53
N PHE A 134 -13.40 -5.41 8.83
CA PHE A 134 -12.13 -5.95 9.34
C PHE A 134 -11.85 -7.36 8.79
N ALA A 135 -12.85 -8.24 8.80
CA ALA A 135 -12.71 -9.60 8.28
C ALA A 135 -12.38 -9.63 6.78
N SER A 136 -13.03 -8.76 6.00
CA SER A 136 -12.78 -8.64 4.56
C SER A 136 -11.36 -8.16 4.25
N VAL A 137 -10.86 -7.19 5.04
CA VAL A 137 -9.51 -6.65 4.90
C VAL A 137 -8.44 -7.69 5.24
N CYS A 138 -8.66 -8.50 6.27
CA CYS A 138 -7.69 -9.50 6.75
C CYS A 138 -7.50 -10.68 5.80
N LYS A 139 -8.42 -10.96 4.88
CA LYS A 139 -8.33 -12.07 3.92
C LYS A 139 -8.07 -13.45 4.55
N THR A 140 -8.53 -13.65 5.78
CA THR A 140 -8.19 -14.84 6.57
C THR A 140 -8.63 -16.13 5.89
N GLU A 141 -9.85 -16.16 5.35
CA GLU A 141 -10.40 -17.36 4.69
C GLU A 141 -9.68 -17.66 3.36
N GLU A 142 -9.41 -16.63 2.56
CA GLU A 142 -8.71 -16.78 1.28
C GLU A 142 -7.26 -17.27 1.50
N ILE A 143 -6.59 -16.75 2.54
CA ILE A 143 -5.22 -17.18 2.90
C ILE A 143 -5.24 -18.63 3.37
N LYS A 144 -6.20 -19.01 4.22
CA LYS A 144 -6.36 -20.37 4.70
C LYS A 144 -6.62 -21.34 3.55
N GLN A 145 -7.57 -21.04 2.69
CA GLN A 145 -7.89 -21.89 1.52
C GLN A 145 -6.69 -22.08 0.60
N ALA A 146 -5.92 -21.02 0.34
CA ALA A 146 -4.71 -21.12 -0.48
C ALA A 146 -3.64 -21.99 0.20
N ALA A 147 -3.47 -21.87 1.52
CA ALA A 147 -2.53 -22.68 2.30
C ALA A 147 -2.94 -24.17 2.31
N ASP A 148 -4.20 -24.46 2.55
CA ASP A 148 -4.75 -25.82 2.57
C ASP A 148 -4.62 -26.50 1.19
N ALA A 149 -4.73 -25.72 0.11
CA ALA A 149 -4.51 -26.18 -1.25
C ALA A 149 -3.01 -26.29 -1.63
N GLY A 150 -2.09 -25.86 -0.80
CA GLY A 150 -0.65 -25.83 -1.08
C GLY A 150 -0.23 -24.78 -2.13
N ASP A 151 -1.13 -23.85 -2.48
CA ASP A 151 -0.84 -22.77 -3.46
C ASP A 151 -0.11 -21.61 -2.79
N LYS A 152 1.21 -21.75 -2.66
CA LYS A 152 2.09 -20.74 -2.09
C LYS A 152 2.05 -19.39 -2.82
N ARG A 153 1.80 -19.39 -4.10
CA ARG A 153 1.71 -18.15 -4.89
C ARG A 153 0.45 -17.38 -4.53
N LEU A 154 -0.68 -18.06 -4.44
CA LEU A 154 -1.96 -17.46 -4.09
C LEU A 154 -1.98 -17.01 -2.63
N GLU A 155 -1.46 -17.84 -1.72
CA GLU A 155 -1.28 -17.52 -0.32
C GLU A 155 -0.48 -16.22 -0.13
N LYS A 156 0.69 -16.12 -0.77
CA LYS A 156 1.54 -14.93 -0.76
C LYS A 156 0.81 -13.69 -1.29
N LYS A 157 0.07 -13.84 -2.38
CA LYS A 157 -0.75 -12.77 -2.95
C LYS A 157 -1.77 -12.23 -1.96
N TYR A 158 -2.53 -13.11 -1.30
CA TYR A 158 -3.55 -12.70 -0.34
C TYR A 158 -2.94 -12.09 0.93
N CYS A 159 -1.80 -12.59 1.41
CA CYS A 159 -1.08 -11.96 2.52
C CYS A 159 -0.67 -10.51 2.19
N PHE A 160 -0.18 -10.23 0.98
CA PHE A 160 0.12 -8.85 0.55
C PHE A 160 -1.13 -7.98 0.45
N ILE A 161 -2.22 -8.49 -0.15
CA ILE A 161 -3.49 -7.76 -0.25
C ILE A 161 -4.02 -7.40 1.16
N ALA A 162 -3.94 -8.35 2.09
CA ALA A 162 -4.31 -8.11 3.48
C ALA A 162 -3.45 -7.02 4.13
N LEU A 163 -2.13 -7.06 3.95
CA LEU A 163 -1.24 -6.00 4.46
C LEU A 163 -1.57 -4.63 3.87
N TYR A 164 -1.88 -4.54 2.58
CA TYR A 164 -2.28 -3.28 1.96
C TYR A 164 -3.51 -2.69 2.65
N GLY A 165 -4.54 -3.51 2.88
CA GLY A 165 -5.75 -3.06 3.58
C GLY A 165 -5.50 -2.72 5.05
N MET A 166 -4.83 -3.60 5.78
CA MET A 166 -4.57 -3.41 7.21
C MET A 166 -3.68 -2.19 7.50
N ILE A 167 -2.61 -2.00 6.76
CA ILE A 167 -1.70 -0.88 6.93
C ILE A 167 -2.28 0.38 6.28
N GLY A 168 -2.69 0.30 5.03
CA GLY A 168 -3.12 1.46 4.26
C GLY A 168 -4.38 2.12 4.80
N TYR A 169 -5.33 1.36 5.27
CA TYR A 169 -6.61 1.87 5.74
C TYR A 169 -6.79 1.73 7.25
N GLY A 170 -6.46 0.56 7.81
CA GLY A 170 -6.76 0.25 9.20
C GLY A 170 -5.98 1.10 10.17
N VAL A 171 -4.67 1.24 9.97
CA VAL A 171 -3.80 2.02 10.86
C VAL A 171 -4.10 3.52 10.80
N THR A 172 -4.66 3.98 9.69
CA THR A 172 -5.03 5.40 9.52
C THR A 172 -6.40 5.75 10.10
N GLY A 173 -7.15 4.76 10.61
CA GLY A 173 -8.47 4.98 11.20
C GLY A 173 -9.57 5.32 10.19
N PHE A 174 -9.43 4.91 8.94
CA PHE A 174 -10.47 5.11 7.93
C PHE A 174 -11.64 4.14 8.06
N TYR A 175 -11.43 3.02 8.75
CA TYR A 175 -12.48 2.04 9.04
C TYR A 175 -12.79 2.05 10.53
N PRO A 176 -13.99 2.48 10.94
CA PRO A 176 -14.35 2.53 12.37
C PRO A 176 -14.31 1.19 13.09
N ASP A 177 -14.60 0.10 12.40
CA ASP A 177 -14.52 -1.25 12.95
C ASP A 177 -13.08 -1.74 13.10
N LEU A 178 -12.15 -1.26 12.26
CA LEU A 178 -10.73 -1.57 12.40
C LEU A 178 -10.12 -0.89 13.62
N GLU A 179 -10.50 0.33 13.94
CA GLU A 179 -10.03 0.99 15.17
C GLU A 179 -10.40 0.22 16.43
N LYS A 180 -11.61 -0.34 16.49
CA LYS A 180 -12.05 -1.19 17.60
C LYS A 180 -11.22 -2.46 17.74
N ASN A 181 -10.59 -2.91 16.67
CA ASN A 181 -9.78 -4.12 16.60
C ASN A 181 -8.27 -3.84 16.53
N LYS A 182 -7.83 -2.65 16.92
CA LYS A 182 -6.45 -2.18 16.73
C LYS A 182 -5.38 -3.13 17.26
N ALA A 183 -5.59 -3.73 18.44
CA ALA A 183 -4.65 -4.69 19.00
C ALA A 183 -4.54 -5.94 18.11
N LYS A 184 -5.68 -6.51 17.70
CA LYS A 184 -5.74 -7.65 16.79
C LYS A 184 -5.17 -7.32 15.41
N LEU A 185 -5.41 -6.11 14.91
CA LEU A 185 -4.85 -5.62 13.66
C LEU A 185 -3.32 -5.65 13.67
N ASN A 186 -2.70 -5.14 14.73
CA ASN A 186 -1.24 -5.13 14.87
C ASN A 186 -0.65 -6.54 14.99
N GLU A 187 -1.33 -7.42 15.70
CA GLU A 187 -0.96 -8.85 15.81
C GLU A 187 -0.96 -9.51 14.43
N MET A 188 -2.03 -9.34 13.65
CA MET A 188 -2.17 -9.92 12.31
C MET A 188 -1.17 -9.32 11.31
N ILE A 189 -0.87 -8.04 11.38
CA ILE A 189 0.19 -7.43 10.57
C ILE A 189 1.52 -8.14 10.85
N GLY A 190 1.88 -8.33 12.12
CA GLY A 190 3.09 -9.04 12.52
C GLY A 190 3.13 -10.48 12.01
N GLU A 191 2.03 -11.22 12.18
CA GLU A 191 1.88 -12.59 11.69
C GLU A 191 2.07 -12.70 10.18
N TYR A 192 1.38 -11.86 9.40
CA TYR A 192 1.46 -11.91 7.95
C TYR A 192 2.83 -11.46 7.42
N MET A 193 3.48 -10.53 8.09
CA MET A 193 4.87 -10.16 7.77
C MET A 193 5.83 -11.33 8.01
N MET A 194 5.71 -12.04 9.13
CA MET A 194 6.54 -13.24 9.39
C MET A 194 6.29 -14.32 8.34
N ARG A 195 5.02 -14.57 8.03
CA ARG A 195 4.61 -15.54 7.01
C ARG A 195 5.18 -15.22 5.63
N LEU A 196 5.12 -13.96 5.23
CA LEU A 196 5.68 -13.50 3.96
C LEU A 196 7.20 -13.60 3.89
N ARG A 197 7.90 -13.43 5.01
CA ARG A 197 9.36 -13.61 5.09
C ARG A 197 9.79 -15.07 4.98
N SER A 198 8.93 -16.00 5.36
CA SER A 198 9.19 -17.44 5.30
C SER A 198 8.87 -18.06 3.93
N MET A 199 8.22 -17.35 3.02
CA MET A 199 7.87 -17.75 1.65
C MET A 199 8.88 -17.25 0.62
#